data_e3baf113b12ce3996389174c6bbb541d
#
_entry.id   e3baf113b12ce3996389174c6bbb541d
#
_cell.length_a   1.000
_cell.length_b   1.000
_cell.length_c   1.000
_cell.angle_alpha   90.00
_cell.angle_beta   90.00
_cell.angle_gamma   90.00
#
_symmetry.space_group_name_H-M   'P 1'
#
loop_
_entity.id
_entity.type
_entity.pdbx_description
1 polymer ?
#
loop_
_entity_poly.entity_id
_entity_poly.type
_entity_poly.pdbx_seq_one_letter_code
_entity_poly.pdbx_strand_id
1 'polypeptide(L)'
;MREEMQDTAKELAEKIMVFARDQVMLSMRFLNRALFRMPVTESDQISAWAVDGERVYYNMEYVLVAFKKEKNSCTRAYLHMILHCIFSHPFQYEKMERDCWDLATDLAVEHTIMGLHLPDTSVDADFANKKKMAKLQEKIPIFTAEKIYRYMLDHPQEAQEWLEQAEDFEWDDHRKWIPVKEVDALDRKGDAYTKDTKTGMTGCHEADSGEEGEQEEVDEALVGQRSSEWQDISQHAKTDLETFSREQGFGAGDLLLNLKESLRDRYDYGEFLRKFAVMGEEMHINDDEFDYIYYTYGLELYENMPLI
;
A
#
# COMPACT_ATOMS: atom_id res chain seq x y z
N MET A 1 -0.15 32.74 -26.58
CA MET A 1 0.53 33.26 -25.35
C MET A 1 0.05 32.56 -24.07
N ARG A 2 -1.28 32.50 -23.75
CA ARG A 2 -1.76 31.79 -22.54
C ARG A 2 -1.65 30.26 -22.70
N GLU A 3 -2.00 29.71 -23.87
CA GLU A 3 -1.82 28.28 -24.19
C GLU A 3 -0.34 27.87 -24.22
N GLU A 4 0.52 28.63 -24.85
CA GLU A 4 1.97 28.36 -24.89
C GLU A 4 2.61 28.39 -23.49
N MET A 5 2.12 29.27 -22.59
CA MET A 5 2.58 29.28 -21.20
C MET A 5 2.10 28.06 -20.45
N GLN A 6 0.89 27.57 -20.72
CA GLN A 6 0.34 26.35 -20.09
C GLN A 6 1.06 25.11 -20.58
N ASP A 7 1.34 25.00 -21.87
CA ASP A 7 2.12 23.90 -22.44
C ASP A 7 3.55 23.86 -21.86
N THR A 8 4.18 25.02 -21.71
CA THR A 8 5.51 25.12 -21.10
C THR A 8 5.50 24.70 -19.62
N ALA A 9 4.45 25.06 -18.88
CA ALA A 9 4.29 24.68 -17.48
C ALA A 9 4.08 23.17 -17.32
N LYS A 10 3.28 22.57 -18.21
CA LYS A 10 3.05 21.12 -18.27
C LYS A 10 4.33 20.36 -18.57
N GLU A 11 5.08 20.76 -19.59
CA GLU A 11 6.39 20.15 -19.88
C GLU A 11 7.37 20.26 -18.70
N LEU A 12 7.35 21.39 -17.99
CA LEU A 12 8.22 21.57 -16.82
C LEU A 12 7.82 20.65 -15.67
N ALA A 13 6.52 20.54 -15.38
CA ALA A 13 6.02 19.64 -14.33
C ALA A 13 6.35 18.17 -14.64
N GLU A 14 6.17 17.75 -15.90
CA GLU A 14 6.55 16.39 -16.33
C GLU A 14 8.05 16.14 -16.15
N LYS A 15 8.90 17.10 -16.56
CA LYS A 15 10.36 17.01 -16.37
C LYS A 15 10.75 16.92 -14.88
N ILE A 16 10.02 17.62 -14.00
CA ILE A 16 10.25 17.51 -12.54
C ILE A 16 9.90 16.10 -12.05
N MET A 17 8.77 15.54 -12.48
CA MET A 17 8.38 14.19 -12.06
C MET A 17 9.34 13.11 -12.60
N VAL A 18 9.80 13.25 -13.85
CA VAL A 18 10.85 12.37 -14.42
C VAL A 18 12.16 12.52 -13.64
N PHE A 19 12.55 13.75 -13.31
CA PHE A 19 13.73 14.00 -12.48
C PHE A 19 13.60 13.36 -11.09
N ALA A 20 12.44 13.47 -10.45
CA ALA A 20 12.16 12.84 -9.15
C ALA A 20 12.35 11.31 -9.21
N ARG A 21 11.80 10.65 -10.24
CA ARG A 21 12.01 9.21 -10.49
C ARG A 21 13.48 8.87 -10.67
N ASP A 22 14.18 9.65 -11.47
CA ASP A 22 15.61 9.38 -11.80
C ASP A 22 16.51 9.57 -10.57
N GLN A 23 16.20 10.51 -9.66
CA GLN A 23 16.88 10.66 -8.36
C GLN A 23 16.69 9.41 -7.49
N VAL A 24 15.46 8.90 -7.38
CA VAL A 24 15.20 7.65 -6.65
C VAL A 24 15.99 6.49 -7.27
N MET A 25 16.00 6.38 -8.60
CA MET A 25 16.74 5.34 -9.31
C MET A 25 18.24 5.39 -9.05
N LEU A 26 18.84 6.58 -9.00
CA LEU A 26 20.27 6.73 -8.72
C LEU A 26 20.64 6.23 -7.33
N SER A 27 19.78 6.47 -6.34
CA SER A 27 20.00 6.11 -4.94
C SER A 27 19.60 4.66 -4.63
N MET A 28 18.57 4.14 -5.33
CA MET A 28 17.94 2.84 -5.04
C MET A 28 17.70 2.02 -6.31
N ARG A 29 18.78 1.55 -6.94
CA ARG A 29 18.74 0.79 -8.21
C ARG A 29 17.93 -0.50 -8.12
N PHE A 30 17.81 -1.08 -6.95
CA PHE A 30 17.00 -2.28 -6.72
C PHE A 30 15.48 -2.04 -6.90
N LEU A 31 15.03 -0.77 -6.93
CA LEU A 31 13.65 -0.41 -7.25
C LEU A 31 13.38 -0.20 -8.75
N ASN A 32 14.36 -0.44 -9.61
CA ASN A 32 14.27 -0.17 -11.04
C ASN A 32 12.98 -0.70 -11.69
N ARG A 33 12.59 -1.94 -11.41
CA ARG A 33 11.37 -2.53 -11.96
C ARG A 33 10.11 -1.77 -11.53
N ALA A 34 10.02 -1.38 -10.26
CA ALA A 34 8.91 -0.59 -9.74
C ALA A 34 8.85 0.81 -10.37
N LEU A 35 9.99 1.50 -10.44
CA LEU A 35 10.09 2.88 -10.94
C LEU A 35 9.70 3.03 -12.42
N PHE A 36 9.99 2.01 -13.24
CA PHE A 36 9.66 2.05 -14.67
C PHE A 36 8.35 1.32 -15.03
N ARG A 37 7.70 0.68 -14.06
CA ARG A 37 6.41 0.02 -14.26
C ARG A 37 5.29 1.04 -14.49
N MET A 38 5.35 2.20 -13.83
CA MET A 38 4.29 3.18 -13.84
C MET A 38 4.65 4.41 -14.66
N PRO A 39 3.90 4.71 -15.74
CA PRO A 39 3.99 6.00 -16.42
C PRO A 39 3.48 7.11 -15.51
N VAL A 40 4.08 8.28 -15.67
CA VAL A 40 3.67 9.50 -14.97
C VAL A 40 2.60 10.20 -15.80
N THR A 41 1.48 10.56 -15.18
CA THR A 41 0.31 11.13 -15.88
C THR A 41 -0.19 12.37 -15.16
N GLU A 42 -0.35 13.47 -15.89
CA GLU A 42 -0.98 14.66 -15.34
C GLU A 42 -2.49 14.46 -15.16
N SER A 43 -3.02 14.94 -14.04
CA SER A 43 -4.45 14.92 -13.73
C SER A 43 -4.85 16.16 -12.94
N ASP A 44 -5.90 16.83 -13.39
CA ASP A 44 -6.56 17.95 -12.69
C ASP A 44 -7.60 17.49 -11.66
N GLN A 45 -7.90 16.16 -11.64
CA GLN A 45 -8.87 15.56 -10.72
C GLN A 45 -8.30 15.31 -9.32
N ILE A 46 -6.99 15.47 -9.13
CA ILE A 46 -6.32 15.28 -7.84
C ILE A 46 -5.71 16.59 -7.35
N SER A 47 -5.56 16.73 -6.04
CA SER A 47 -5.02 17.97 -5.45
C SER A 47 -3.50 18.05 -5.50
N ALA A 48 -2.80 16.92 -5.42
CA ALA A 48 -1.34 16.85 -5.33
C ALA A 48 -0.77 15.70 -6.16
N TRP A 49 -0.59 14.55 -5.56
CA TRP A 49 -0.13 13.30 -6.18
C TRP A 49 -1.09 12.16 -5.86
N ALA A 50 -1.07 11.11 -6.65
CA ALA A 50 -1.80 9.86 -6.39
C ALA A 50 -1.17 8.70 -7.16
N VAL A 51 -1.46 7.47 -6.71
CA VAL A 51 -1.06 6.24 -7.37
C VAL A 51 -2.18 5.21 -7.36
N ASP A 52 -2.30 4.41 -8.41
CA ASP A 52 -3.31 3.33 -8.52
C ASP A 52 -2.70 1.93 -8.76
N GLY A 53 -1.36 1.84 -8.70
CA GLY A 53 -0.62 0.62 -9.03
C GLY A 53 -0.33 0.44 -10.52
N GLU A 54 -0.92 1.25 -11.41
CA GLU A 54 -0.60 1.29 -12.84
C GLU A 54 0.09 2.58 -13.26
N ARG A 55 -0.29 3.70 -12.66
CA ARG A 55 0.16 5.05 -13.00
C ARG A 55 0.48 5.85 -11.75
N VAL A 56 1.40 6.77 -11.90
CA VAL A 56 1.62 7.87 -10.97
C VAL A 56 0.93 9.10 -11.52
N TYR A 57 -0.01 9.65 -10.76
CA TYR A 57 -0.74 10.86 -11.12
C TYR A 57 -0.14 12.05 -10.39
N TYR A 58 -0.17 13.20 -11.05
CA TYR A 58 0.26 14.47 -10.45
C TYR A 58 -0.59 15.65 -10.92
N ASN A 59 -0.78 16.61 -10.03
CA ASN A 59 -1.35 17.90 -10.37
C ASN A 59 -0.21 18.84 -10.79
N MET A 60 -0.31 19.40 -12.01
CA MET A 60 0.74 20.26 -12.57
C MET A 60 1.04 21.48 -11.69
N GLU A 61 0.00 22.21 -11.26
CA GLU A 61 0.19 23.43 -10.47
C GLU A 61 0.84 23.12 -9.12
N TYR A 62 0.38 22.05 -8.47
CA TYR A 62 0.92 21.62 -7.19
C TYR A 62 2.41 21.24 -7.30
N VAL A 63 2.78 20.44 -8.29
CA VAL A 63 4.17 20.01 -8.51
C VAL A 63 5.11 21.22 -8.70
N LEU A 64 4.70 22.21 -9.50
CA LEU A 64 5.50 23.40 -9.74
C LEU A 64 5.70 24.22 -8.45
N VAL A 65 4.67 24.36 -7.63
CA VAL A 65 4.71 25.09 -6.36
C VAL A 65 5.56 24.32 -5.35
N ALA A 66 5.34 23.01 -5.20
CA ALA A 66 6.06 22.14 -4.29
C ALA A 66 7.56 22.13 -4.59
N PHE A 67 7.95 21.93 -5.86
CA PHE A 67 9.34 21.91 -6.28
C PHE A 67 10.04 23.26 -6.06
N LYS A 68 9.33 24.37 -6.28
CA LYS A 68 9.86 25.71 -6.01
C LYS A 68 10.10 25.97 -4.52
N LYS A 69 9.19 25.45 -3.67
CA LYS A 69 9.26 25.60 -2.22
C LYS A 69 10.39 24.73 -1.65
N GLU A 70 10.42 23.46 -2.03
CA GLU A 70 11.34 22.46 -1.53
C GLU A 70 11.59 21.40 -2.61
N LYS A 71 12.78 21.38 -3.21
CA LYS A 71 13.09 20.52 -4.37
C LYS A 71 12.90 19.04 -4.08
N ASN A 72 13.22 18.62 -2.87
CA ASN A 72 13.18 17.22 -2.48
C ASN A 72 11.74 16.69 -2.30
N SER A 73 10.74 17.57 -2.16
CA SER A 73 9.35 17.16 -1.94
C SER A 73 8.81 16.28 -3.08
N CYS A 74 9.14 16.59 -4.33
CA CYS A 74 8.70 15.77 -5.46
C CYS A 74 9.38 14.39 -5.48
N THR A 75 10.67 14.31 -5.12
CA THR A 75 11.39 13.04 -5.00
C THR A 75 10.87 12.21 -3.83
N ARG A 76 10.56 12.88 -2.70
CA ARG A 76 9.93 12.26 -1.53
C ARG A 76 8.57 11.66 -1.89
N ALA A 77 7.67 12.45 -2.48
CA ALA A 77 6.35 12.02 -2.88
C ALA A 77 6.40 10.86 -3.88
N TYR A 78 7.31 10.93 -4.87
CA TYR A 78 7.48 9.85 -5.83
C TYR A 78 7.89 8.54 -5.15
N LEU A 79 8.89 8.59 -4.25
CA LEU A 79 9.33 7.41 -3.49
C LEU A 79 8.21 6.90 -2.57
N HIS A 80 7.47 7.78 -1.91
CA HIS A 80 6.35 7.46 -1.05
C HIS A 80 5.30 6.61 -1.79
N MET A 81 4.82 7.08 -2.93
CA MET A 81 3.87 6.37 -3.79
C MET A 81 4.38 5.00 -4.26
N ILE A 82 5.65 4.91 -4.65
CA ILE A 82 6.27 3.64 -5.07
C ILE A 82 6.30 2.65 -3.90
N LEU A 83 6.63 3.10 -2.70
CA LEU A 83 6.67 2.24 -1.52
C LEU A 83 5.29 1.73 -1.12
N HIS A 84 4.23 2.52 -1.28
CA HIS A 84 2.87 2.02 -1.08
C HIS A 84 2.59 0.81 -1.98
N CYS A 85 2.92 0.89 -3.25
CA CYS A 85 2.72 -0.23 -4.18
C CYS A 85 3.59 -1.44 -3.84
N ILE A 86 4.87 -1.22 -3.49
CA ILE A 86 5.82 -2.27 -3.09
C ILE A 86 5.38 -2.99 -1.81
N PHE A 87 4.82 -2.26 -0.85
CA PHE A 87 4.29 -2.84 0.39
C PHE A 87 2.86 -3.38 0.23
N SER A 88 2.30 -3.32 -0.98
CA SER A 88 0.96 -3.82 -1.31
C SER A 88 -0.18 -3.13 -0.55
N HIS A 89 0.02 -1.90 -0.08
CA HIS A 89 -0.99 -1.14 0.67
C HIS A 89 -2.28 -0.92 -0.13
N PRO A 90 -2.24 -0.49 -1.43
CA PRO A 90 -3.43 -0.27 -2.23
C PRO A 90 -4.30 -1.52 -2.41
N PHE A 91 -3.66 -2.70 -2.44
CA PHE A 91 -4.34 -3.96 -2.75
C PHE A 91 -5.01 -4.62 -1.53
N GLN A 92 -4.87 -4.03 -0.35
CA GLN A 92 -5.49 -4.48 0.90
C GLN A 92 -6.60 -3.54 1.37
N TYR A 93 -6.74 -2.40 0.73
CA TYR A 93 -7.54 -1.26 1.14
C TYR A 93 -9.03 -1.58 1.36
N GLU A 94 -9.62 -2.42 0.50
CA GLU A 94 -11.04 -2.78 0.56
C GLU A 94 -11.46 -3.45 1.87
N LYS A 95 -10.53 -4.13 2.54
CA LYS A 95 -10.79 -4.92 3.75
C LYS A 95 -10.48 -4.17 5.04
N MET A 96 -10.07 -2.91 4.93
CA MET A 96 -9.58 -2.12 6.05
C MET A 96 -10.53 -0.96 6.37
N GLU A 97 -10.52 -0.53 7.61
CA GLU A 97 -11.11 0.75 7.99
C GLU A 97 -10.23 1.87 7.45
N ARG A 98 -10.81 2.74 6.60
CA ARG A 98 -10.07 3.62 5.68
C ARG A 98 -9.15 4.60 6.41
N ASP A 99 -9.71 5.41 7.29
CA ASP A 99 -8.94 6.50 7.91
C ASP A 99 -7.75 5.97 8.72
N CYS A 100 -7.94 4.88 9.45
CA CYS A 100 -6.87 4.24 10.22
C CYS A 100 -5.85 3.53 9.31
N TRP A 101 -6.30 2.98 8.17
CA TRP A 101 -5.40 2.33 7.22
C TRP A 101 -4.55 3.33 6.46
N ASP A 102 -5.15 4.42 5.98
CA ASP A 102 -4.46 5.50 5.29
C ASP A 102 -3.33 6.05 6.16
N LEU A 103 -3.66 6.43 7.39
CA LEU A 103 -2.65 6.94 8.33
C LEU A 103 -1.59 5.89 8.68
N ALA A 104 -1.98 4.64 8.90
CA ALA A 104 -1.03 3.58 9.25
C ALA A 104 -0.03 3.30 8.11
N THR A 105 -0.49 3.34 6.87
CA THR A 105 0.35 3.13 5.68
C THR A 105 1.30 4.30 5.47
N ASP A 106 0.83 5.54 5.62
CA ASP A 106 1.64 6.74 5.53
C ASP A 106 2.74 6.77 6.58
N LEU A 107 2.39 6.50 7.85
CA LEU A 107 3.37 6.42 8.94
C LEU A 107 4.44 5.37 8.67
N ALA A 108 4.07 4.19 8.17
CA ALA A 108 5.01 3.12 7.87
C ALA A 108 5.96 3.48 6.72
N VAL A 109 5.44 4.10 5.66
CA VAL A 109 6.23 4.56 4.51
C VAL A 109 7.14 5.70 4.91
N GLU A 110 6.62 6.73 5.59
CA GLU A 110 7.39 7.88 6.04
C GLU A 110 8.52 7.49 7.00
N HIS A 111 8.23 6.59 7.95
CA HIS A 111 9.26 6.03 8.82
C HIS A 111 10.36 5.33 8.02
N THR A 112 9.97 4.52 7.03
CA THR A 112 10.92 3.81 6.16
C THR A 112 11.80 4.80 5.39
N ILE A 113 11.22 5.82 4.74
CA ILE A 113 11.97 6.79 3.95
C ILE A 113 12.95 7.58 4.84
N MET A 114 12.51 8.03 6.02
CA MET A 114 13.41 8.71 6.97
C MET A 114 14.54 7.81 7.49
N GLY A 115 14.28 6.50 7.60
CA GLY A 115 15.29 5.49 7.96
C GLY A 115 16.35 5.24 6.90
N LEU A 116 16.02 5.50 5.64
CA LEU A 116 16.97 5.36 4.51
C LEU A 116 18.05 6.46 4.47
N HIS A 117 17.83 7.59 5.15
CA HIS A 117 18.75 8.72 5.21
C HIS A 117 19.24 9.22 3.84
N LEU A 118 18.36 9.21 2.83
CA LEU A 118 18.67 9.68 1.48
C LEU A 118 18.61 11.21 1.42
N PRO A 119 19.71 11.90 0.99
CA PRO A 119 19.73 13.36 0.93
C PRO A 119 18.67 13.95 0.01
N ASP A 120 18.36 13.25 -1.10
CA ASP A 120 17.43 13.72 -2.13
C ASP A 120 15.94 13.55 -1.75
N THR A 121 15.65 12.89 -0.62
CA THR A 121 14.30 12.72 -0.09
C THR A 121 14.09 13.40 1.26
N SER A 122 15.12 14.01 1.84
CA SER A 122 15.03 14.72 3.12
C SER A 122 14.30 16.05 2.96
N VAL A 123 13.36 16.32 3.85
CA VAL A 123 12.51 17.50 3.86
C VAL A 123 12.56 18.19 5.23
N ASP A 124 12.21 19.47 5.26
CA ASP A 124 12.26 20.30 6.49
C ASP A 124 11.41 19.72 7.64
N ALA A 125 10.30 19.04 7.31
CA ALA A 125 9.39 18.41 8.26
C ALA A 125 9.96 17.16 8.96
N ASP A 126 10.98 16.52 8.41
CA ASP A 126 11.51 15.23 8.90
C ASP A 126 11.87 15.24 10.38
N PHE A 127 12.48 16.30 10.86
CA PHE A 127 12.87 16.38 12.28
C PHE A 127 11.66 16.38 13.22
N ALA A 128 10.62 17.14 12.88
CA ALA A 128 9.39 17.22 13.68
C ALA A 128 8.62 15.89 13.62
N ASN A 129 8.47 15.31 12.42
CA ASN A 129 7.75 14.06 12.18
C ASN A 129 8.46 12.88 12.85
N LYS A 130 9.79 12.81 12.77
CA LYS A 130 10.57 11.79 13.47
C LYS A 130 10.36 11.83 14.99
N LYS A 131 10.29 13.02 15.58
CA LYS A 131 10.03 13.19 17.02
C LYS A 131 8.60 12.75 17.40
N LYS A 132 7.62 13.02 16.53
CA LYS A 132 6.24 12.54 16.74
C LYS A 132 6.19 11.02 16.69
N MET A 133 6.71 10.41 15.64
CA MET A 133 6.70 8.95 15.44
C MET A 133 7.49 8.18 16.52
N ALA A 134 8.55 8.76 17.09
CA ALA A 134 9.32 8.12 18.16
C ALA A 134 8.45 7.67 19.35
N LYS A 135 7.41 8.44 19.70
CA LYS A 135 6.47 8.08 20.77
C LYS A 135 5.64 6.84 20.44
N LEU A 136 5.25 6.70 19.17
CA LEU A 136 4.49 5.54 18.70
C LEU A 136 5.41 4.33 18.56
N GLN A 137 6.65 4.54 18.15
CA GLN A 137 7.67 3.50 18.01
C GLN A 137 8.04 2.83 19.34
N GLU A 138 7.99 3.56 20.46
CA GLU A 138 8.17 2.98 21.80
C GLU A 138 7.10 1.93 22.11
N LYS A 139 5.89 2.08 21.55
CA LYS A 139 4.75 1.16 21.74
C LYS A 139 4.71 0.06 20.69
N ILE A 140 5.21 0.34 19.47
CA ILE A 140 5.18 -0.57 18.32
C ILE A 140 6.63 -0.82 17.85
N PRO A 141 7.34 -1.82 18.39
CA PRO A 141 8.74 -2.06 18.06
C PRO A 141 9.00 -2.42 16.60
N ILE A 142 8.02 -3.04 15.93
CA ILE A 142 8.06 -3.38 14.49
C ILE A 142 7.08 -2.44 13.79
N PHE A 143 7.63 -1.43 13.12
CA PHE A 143 6.85 -0.31 12.58
C PHE A 143 6.43 -0.59 11.13
N THR A 144 5.41 -1.46 10.95
CA THR A 144 4.78 -1.79 9.67
C THR A 144 3.32 -1.33 9.67
N ALA A 145 2.75 -1.10 8.49
CA ALA A 145 1.38 -0.62 8.34
C ALA A 145 0.37 -1.49 9.11
N GLU A 146 0.48 -2.81 9.02
CA GLU A 146 -0.42 -3.76 9.69
C GLU A 146 -0.31 -3.70 11.22
N LYS A 147 0.89 -3.45 11.74
CA LYS A 147 1.10 -3.34 13.18
C LYS A 147 0.57 -2.03 13.73
N ILE A 148 0.79 -0.94 12.99
CA ILE A 148 0.27 0.39 13.32
C ILE A 148 -1.25 0.37 13.26
N TYR A 149 -1.83 -0.16 12.17
CA TYR A 149 -3.26 -0.30 11.99
C TYR A 149 -3.92 -1.09 13.12
N ARG A 150 -3.37 -2.28 13.46
CA ARG A 150 -3.89 -3.06 14.59
C ARG A 150 -3.81 -2.30 15.90
N TYR A 151 -2.70 -1.60 16.15
CA TYR A 151 -2.57 -0.77 17.35
C TYR A 151 -3.65 0.31 17.42
N MET A 152 -3.96 0.97 16.30
CA MET A 152 -5.00 2.00 16.23
C MET A 152 -6.38 1.43 16.53
N LEU A 153 -6.71 0.25 16.00
CA LEU A 153 -7.98 -0.43 16.30
C LEU A 153 -8.08 -0.83 17.78
N ASP A 154 -6.98 -1.28 18.38
CA ASP A 154 -6.94 -1.66 19.79
C ASP A 154 -6.97 -0.45 20.75
N HIS A 155 -6.62 0.76 20.26
CA HIS A 155 -6.49 2.00 21.05
C HIS A 155 -7.18 3.20 20.38
N PRO A 156 -8.52 3.20 20.26
CA PRO A 156 -9.25 4.19 19.45
C PRO A 156 -9.08 5.64 19.92
N GLN A 157 -8.87 5.87 21.21
CA GLN A 157 -8.61 7.23 21.72
C GLN A 157 -7.28 7.80 21.24
N GLU A 158 -6.23 6.98 21.27
CA GLU A 158 -4.92 7.38 20.74
C GLU A 158 -4.92 7.48 19.22
N ALA A 159 -5.66 6.59 18.54
CA ALA A 159 -5.86 6.65 17.10
C ALA A 159 -6.47 8.01 16.70
N GLN A 160 -7.44 8.48 17.43
CA GLN A 160 -8.05 9.79 17.20
C GLN A 160 -7.04 10.94 17.28
N GLU A 161 -6.15 10.92 18.29
CA GLU A 161 -5.08 11.94 18.42
C GLU A 161 -4.10 11.91 17.23
N TRP A 162 -3.87 10.73 16.64
CA TRP A 162 -3.03 10.57 15.46
C TRP A 162 -3.74 10.98 14.18
N LEU A 163 -5.04 10.69 14.03
CA LEU A 163 -5.85 11.13 12.90
C LEU A 163 -5.94 12.66 12.80
N GLU A 164 -5.95 13.37 13.93
CA GLU A 164 -5.87 14.83 13.95
C GLU A 164 -4.56 15.40 13.38
N GLN A 165 -3.53 14.57 13.28
CA GLN A 165 -2.21 14.93 12.76
C GLN A 165 -1.88 14.23 11.44
N ALA A 166 -2.85 13.57 10.80
CA ALA A 166 -2.63 12.78 9.57
C ALA A 166 -2.05 13.63 8.43
N GLU A 167 -2.49 14.88 8.28
CA GLU A 167 -2.00 15.82 7.25
C GLU A 167 -0.47 16.04 7.27
N ASP A 168 0.19 15.81 8.42
CA ASP A 168 1.65 15.94 8.53
C ASP A 168 2.41 14.81 7.82
N PHE A 169 1.74 13.70 7.53
CA PHE A 169 2.33 12.49 6.95
C PHE A 169 1.76 12.15 5.57
N GLU A 170 0.65 12.76 5.18
CA GLU A 170 -0.01 12.56 3.90
C GLU A 170 0.80 13.22 2.76
N TRP A 171 1.20 12.38 1.79
CA TRP A 171 1.90 12.83 0.59
C TRP A 171 1.07 12.64 -0.68
N ASP A 172 0.19 11.65 -0.73
CA ASP A 172 -0.61 11.33 -1.90
C ASP A 172 -2.06 11.02 -1.57
N ASP A 173 -2.90 11.02 -2.58
CA ASP A 173 -4.34 10.82 -2.50
C ASP A 173 -4.67 9.34 -2.68
N HIS A 174 -5.06 8.67 -1.62
CA HIS A 174 -5.36 7.24 -1.59
C HIS A 174 -6.69 6.86 -2.26
N ARG A 175 -7.54 7.82 -2.65
CA ARG A 175 -8.81 7.55 -3.33
C ARG A 175 -8.64 6.81 -4.65
N LYS A 176 -7.45 6.89 -5.29
CA LYS A 176 -7.12 6.15 -6.52
C LYS A 176 -6.75 4.68 -6.29
N TRP A 177 -6.61 4.24 -5.05
CA TRP A 177 -6.28 2.85 -4.73
C TRP A 177 -7.39 1.86 -5.09
N ILE A 178 -8.64 2.31 -5.11
CA ILE A 178 -9.78 1.49 -5.49
C ILE A 178 -10.05 1.69 -6.98
N PRO A 179 -9.85 0.67 -7.82
CA PRO A 179 -10.26 0.73 -9.21
C PRO A 179 -11.79 0.62 -9.28
N VAL A 180 -12.42 1.73 -9.58
CA VAL A 180 -13.86 1.78 -9.87
C VAL A 180 -14.08 1.25 -11.28
N LYS A 181 -15.07 0.37 -11.49
CA LYS A 181 -15.49 -0.02 -12.84
C LYS A 181 -15.89 1.25 -13.59
N GLU A 182 -15.26 1.52 -14.73
CA GLU A 182 -15.70 2.58 -15.63
C GLU A 182 -17.13 2.25 -16.11
N VAL A 183 -18.12 2.77 -15.41
CA VAL A 183 -19.47 2.89 -15.95
C VAL A 183 -19.36 3.93 -17.06
N ASP A 184 -19.71 3.55 -18.29
CA ASP A 184 -19.57 4.36 -19.51
C ASP A 184 -19.76 5.85 -19.26
N ALA A 185 -18.77 6.65 -19.65
CA ALA A 185 -18.67 8.10 -19.43
C ALA A 185 -19.76 8.95 -20.14
N LEU A 186 -20.85 8.34 -20.57
CA LEU A 186 -21.96 8.98 -21.28
C LEU A 186 -23.03 9.61 -20.37
N ASP A 187 -23.05 9.29 -19.07
CA ASP A 187 -24.10 9.78 -18.15
C ASP A 187 -23.64 10.77 -17.08
N ARG A 188 -22.35 11.07 -16.96
CA ARG A 188 -21.85 12.06 -15.98
C ARG A 188 -21.66 13.46 -16.60
N LYS A 189 -22.73 14.08 -17.09
CA LYS A 189 -22.81 15.53 -17.17
C LYS A 189 -23.47 16.08 -15.92
N GLY A 190 -22.63 16.62 -15.05
CA GLY A 190 -23.05 17.51 -13.97
C GLY A 190 -23.01 16.86 -12.60
N ASP A 191 -21.87 16.98 -11.93
CA ASP A 191 -21.90 17.60 -10.61
C ASP A 191 -20.48 18.06 -10.26
N ALA A 192 -20.34 19.36 -10.21
CA ALA A 192 -19.17 20.03 -9.71
C ALA A 192 -19.01 19.70 -8.22
N TYR A 193 -17.92 19.03 -7.87
CA TYR A 193 -17.51 18.86 -6.47
C TYR A 193 -17.23 20.24 -5.86
N THR A 194 -18.20 20.77 -5.14
CA THR A 194 -17.99 21.85 -4.21
C THR A 194 -17.28 21.27 -2.98
N LYS A 195 -16.10 21.83 -2.74
CA LYS A 195 -15.34 21.69 -1.50
C LYS A 195 -16.21 22.18 -0.34
N ASP A 196 -16.92 21.30 0.34
CA ASP A 196 -17.45 21.56 1.67
C ASP A 196 -16.57 20.86 2.72
N THR A 197 -15.57 21.61 3.13
CA THR A 197 -14.88 21.45 4.40
C THR A 197 -15.89 21.69 5.51
N LYS A 198 -16.44 20.64 6.02
CA LYS A 198 -16.91 20.48 7.42
C LYS A 198 -17.79 19.25 7.48
N THR A 199 -17.26 18.19 8.07
CA THR A 199 -18.06 17.58 9.11
C THR A 199 -17.39 16.29 9.60
N GLY A 200 -17.12 16.31 10.87
CA GLY A 200 -17.49 15.24 11.77
C GLY A 200 -16.70 13.95 11.61
N MET A 201 -15.53 13.98 12.20
CA MET A 201 -14.80 12.82 12.67
C MET A 201 -15.75 11.88 13.38
N THR A 202 -16.00 10.74 12.79
CA THR A 202 -16.49 9.57 13.51
C THR A 202 -15.26 8.73 13.83
N GLY A 203 -14.96 8.64 15.12
CA GLY A 203 -13.89 7.77 15.62
C GLY A 203 -14.09 6.32 15.15
N CYS A 204 -13.01 5.53 15.18
CA CYS A 204 -13.02 4.12 14.86
C CYS A 204 -14.10 3.37 15.63
N HIS A 205 -15.32 3.36 15.12
CA HIS A 205 -16.46 2.63 15.64
C HIS A 205 -17.02 1.71 14.57
N GLU A 206 -17.45 0.54 15.02
CA GLU A 206 -18.10 -0.50 14.24
C GLU A 206 -19.07 0.08 13.21
N ALA A 207 -18.96 -0.38 11.96
CA ALA A 207 -19.82 0.01 10.87
C ALA A 207 -21.30 -0.19 11.23
N ASP A 208 -21.99 0.91 11.52
CA ASP A 208 -23.45 0.91 11.58
C ASP A 208 -23.99 1.03 10.14
N SER A 209 -24.69 0.00 9.74
CA SER A 209 -25.33 -0.15 8.44
C SER A 209 -26.49 0.83 8.29
N GLY A 210 -26.33 1.88 7.50
CA GLY A 210 -27.46 2.73 7.17
C GLY A 210 -27.19 4.01 6.42
N GLU A 211 -26.56 3.97 5.24
CA GLU A 211 -26.82 4.90 4.15
C GLU A 211 -26.59 4.14 2.84
N GLU A 212 -27.64 4.03 2.03
CA GLU A 212 -27.58 3.55 0.66
C GLU A 212 -26.85 4.60 -0.19
N GLY A 213 -25.53 4.73 -0.03
CA GLY A 213 -24.64 5.32 -1.01
C GLY A 213 -24.47 4.30 -2.13
N GLU A 214 -24.59 4.74 -3.38
CA GLU A 214 -24.27 3.95 -4.56
C GLU A 214 -22.89 3.30 -4.34
N GLN A 215 -22.88 1.99 -4.11
CA GLN A 215 -21.64 1.21 -3.97
C GLN A 215 -21.00 1.17 -5.35
N GLU A 216 -19.95 1.95 -5.54
CA GLU A 216 -19.11 1.83 -6.72
C GLU A 216 -18.57 0.40 -6.77
N GLU A 217 -18.98 -0.37 -7.78
CA GLU A 217 -18.56 -1.77 -7.95
C GLU A 217 -17.06 -1.83 -8.21
N VAL A 218 -16.30 -2.38 -7.26
CA VAL A 218 -14.87 -2.61 -7.38
C VAL A 218 -14.60 -3.75 -8.37
N ASP A 219 -13.62 -3.58 -9.25
CA ASP A 219 -13.15 -4.64 -10.15
C ASP A 219 -12.15 -5.55 -9.42
N GLU A 220 -12.67 -6.55 -8.70
CA GLU A 220 -11.85 -7.51 -7.93
C GLU A 220 -10.83 -8.27 -8.80
N ALA A 221 -11.16 -8.55 -10.06
CA ALA A 221 -10.26 -9.24 -10.97
C ALA A 221 -9.05 -8.36 -11.31
N LEU A 222 -9.27 -7.08 -11.55
CA LEU A 222 -8.21 -6.10 -11.81
C LEU A 222 -7.35 -5.87 -10.57
N VAL A 223 -7.96 -5.76 -9.38
CA VAL A 223 -7.22 -5.68 -8.11
C VAL A 223 -6.33 -6.90 -7.91
N GLY A 224 -6.86 -8.10 -8.12
CA GLY A 224 -6.12 -9.35 -7.99
C GLY A 224 -4.94 -9.44 -8.96
N GLN A 225 -5.13 -9.05 -10.21
CA GLN A 225 -4.06 -9.02 -11.21
C GLN A 225 -2.95 -8.03 -10.81
N ARG A 226 -3.29 -6.79 -10.46
CA ARG A 226 -2.34 -5.77 -10.03
C ARG A 226 -1.57 -6.22 -8.78
N SER A 227 -2.28 -6.79 -7.81
CA SER A 227 -1.68 -7.33 -6.59
C SER A 227 -0.61 -8.38 -6.89
N SER A 228 -0.92 -9.34 -7.79
CA SER A 228 0.03 -10.39 -8.20
C SER A 228 1.26 -9.82 -8.89
N GLU A 229 1.08 -8.88 -9.82
CA GLU A 229 2.19 -8.21 -10.52
C GLU A 229 3.12 -7.46 -9.54
N TRP A 230 2.54 -6.76 -8.56
CA TRP A 230 3.33 -6.04 -7.56
C TRP A 230 4.01 -6.95 -6.55
N GLN A 231 3.43 -8.11 -6.22
CA GLN A 231 4.09 -9.14 -5.42
C GLN A 231 5.38 -9.64 -6.09
N ASP A 232 5.34 -9.90 -7.41
CA ASP A 232 6.52 -10.29 -8.17
C ASP A 232 7.59 -9.19 -8.17
N ILE A 233 7.19 -7.93 -8.37
CA ILE A 233 8.11 -6.78 -8.33
C ILE A 233 8.74 -6.65 -6.94
N SER A 234 7.96 -6.78 -5.89
CA SER A 234 8.40 -6.67 -4.49
C SER A 234 9.35 -7.81 -4.11
N GLN A 235 9.11 -9.03 -4.59
CA GLN A 235 10.00 -10.16 -4.38
C GLN A 235 11.37 -9.95 -5.05
N HIS A 236 11.38 -9.38 -6.27
CA HIS A 236 12.62 -9.03 -6.93
C HIS A 236 13.35 -7.88 -6.19
N ALA A 237 12.62 -6.82 -5.83
CA ALA A 237 13.18 -5.70 -5.09
C ALA A 237 13.81 -6.15 -3.76
N LYS A 238 13.19 -7.10 -3.05
CA LYS A 238 13.75 -7.69 -1.82
C LYS A 238 15.05 -8.42 -2.07
N THR A 239 15.12 -9.26 -3.11
CA THR A 239 16.32 -10.04 -3.47
C THR A 239 17.47 -9.10 -3.87
N ASP A 240 17.16 -8.11 -4.69
CA ASP A 240 18.14 -7.11 -5.14
C ASP A 240 18.62 -6.23 -3.97
N LEU A 241 17.71 -5.85 -3.05
CA LEU A 241 18.04 -5.09 -1.84
C LEU A 241 18.95 -5.88 -0.90
N GLU A 242 18.70 -7.16 -0.69
CA GLU A 242 19.55 -8.02 0.16
C GLU A 242 20.98 -8.10 -0.42
N THR A 243 21.11 -8.17 -1.75
CA THR A 243 22.40 -8.17 -2.43
C THR A 243 23.08 -6.81 -2.32
N PHE A 244 22.38 -5.74 -2.63
CA PHE A 244 22.86 -4.37 -2.56
C PHE A 244 23.30 -3.98 -1.14
N SER A 245 22.54 -4.38 -0.14
CA SER A 245 22.85 -4.13 1.27
C SER A 245 24.14 -4.82 1.73
N ARG A 246 24.41 -6.03 1.22
CA ARG A 246 25.67 -6.75 1.50
C ARG A 246 26.88 -6.10 0.84
N GLU A 247 26.72 -5.61 -0.39
CA GLU A 247 27.83 -5.04 -1.16
C GLU A 247 28.21 -3.63 -0.72
N GLN A 248 27.23 -2.82 -0.35
CA GLN A 248 27.43 -1.39 -0.09
C GLN A 248 27.19 -0.96 1.37
N GLY A 249 26.80 -1.87 2.27
CA GLY A 249 26.51 -1.53 3.66
C GLY A 249 25.30 -0.61 3.82
N PHE A 250 24.34 -0.68 2.88
CA PHE A 250 23.14 0.15 2.87
C PHE A 250 22.22 -0.20 4.02
N GLY A 251 21.95 0.77 4.88
CA GLY A 251 21.10 0.60 6.08
C GLY A 251 19.61 0.59 5.74
N ALA A 252 19.11 -0.52 5.22
CA ALA A 252 17.72 -0.65 4.77
C ALA A 252 16.88 -1.55 5.70
N GLY A 253 17.14 -1.53 7.00
CA GLY A 253 16.49 -2.42 7.98
C GLY A 253 14.96 -2.31 7.95
N ASP A 254 14.41 -1.10 8.01
CA ASP A 254 12.97 -0.86 8.02
C ASP A 254 12.32 -1.18 6.67
N LEU A 255 12.99 -0.85 5.55
CA LEU A 255 12.54 -1.21 4.22
C LEU A 255 12.44 -2.73 4.07
N LEU A 256 13.46 -3.46 4.53
CA LEU A 256 13.47 -4.93 4.47
C LEU A 256 12.40 -5.55 5.38
N LEU A 257 12.12 -4.95 6.54
CA LEU A 257 11.04 -5.41 7.42
C LEU A 257 9.66 -5.25 6.79
N ASN A 258 9.37 -4.08 6.22
CA ASN A 258 8.11 -3.83 5.51
C ASN A 258 7.96 -4.75 4.29
N LEU A 259 9.03 -4.95 3.48
CA LEU A 259 9.02 -5.90 2.38
C LEU A 259 8.76 -7.34 2.82
N LYS A 260 9.32 -7.77 3.94
CA LYS A 260 9.07 -9.12 4.46
C LYS A 260 7.65 -9.29 4.95
N GLU A 261 7.06 -8.26 5.55
CA GLU A 261 5.67 -8.33 6.03
C GLU A 261 4.69 -8.34 4.85
N SER A 262 4.90 -7.50 3.84
CA SER A 262 4.05 -7.45 2.64
C SER A 262 4.09 -8.74 1.81
N LEU A 263 5.26 -9.40 1.78
CA LEU A 263 5.48 -10.67 1.06
C LEU A 263 5.20 -11.90 1.93
N ARG A 264 4.72 -11.70 3.15
CA ARG A 264 4.34 -12.81 4.01
C ARG A 264 3.09 -13.47 3.46
N ASP A 265 3.20 -14.76 3.12
CA ASP A 265 2.04 -15.56 2.71
C ASP A 265 0.98 -15.48 3.80
N ARG A 266 -0.06 -14.72 3.55
CA ARG A 266 -1.27 -14.75 4.37
C ARG A 266 -2.03 -15.99 3.93
N TYR A 267 -1.84 -17.09 4.64
CA TYR A 267 -2.67 -18.27 4.45
C TYR A 267 -4.12 -17.86 4.69
N ASP A 268 -4.87 -17.76 3.60
CA ASP A 268 -6.32 -17.68 3.69
C ASP A 268 -6.82 -19.05 4.15
N TYR A 269 -7.06 -19.15 5.46
CA TYR A 269 -7.61 -20.35 6.07
C TYR A 269 -8.92 -20.76 5.40
N GLY A 270 -9.70 -19.82 4.88
CA GLY A 270 -10.94 -20.07 4.14
C GLY A 270 -10.68 -20.78 2.82
N GLU A 271 -9.69 -20.34 2.05
CA GLU A 271 -9.29 -20.99 0.79
C GLU A 271 -8.66 -22.36 1.05
N PHE A 272 -7.83 -22.48 2.09
CA PHE A 272 -7.28 -23.77 2.51
C PHE A 272 -8.39 -24.75 2.91
N LEU A 273 -9.33 -24.34 3.74
CA LEU A 273 -10.46 -25.17 4.16
C LEU A 273 -11.38 -25.53 2.97
N ARG A 274 -11.59 -24.60 2.02
CA ARG A 274 -12.39 -24.88 0.81
C ARG A 274 -11.70 -25.88 -0.09
N LYS A 275 -10.38 -25.78 -0.31
CA LYS A 275 -9.59 -26.78 -1.04
C LYS A 275 -9.62 -28.14 -0.33
N PHE A 276 -9.58 -28.16 0.99
CA PHE A 276 -9.68 -29.40 1.78
C PHE A 276 -11.08 -30.01 1.71
N ALA A 277 -12.14 -29.19 1.73
CA ALA A 277 -13.50 -29.66 1.58
C ALA A 277 -13.76 -30.28 0.21
N VAL A 278 -13.27 -29.62 -0.87
CA VAL A 278 -13.35 -30.16 -2.24
C VAL A 278 -12.58 -31.47 -2.37
N MET A 279 -11.38 -31.57 -1.78
CA MET A 279 -10.64 -32.86 -1.75
C MET A 279 -11.36 -33.93 -0.92
N GLY A 280 -12.06 -33.55 0.13
CA GLY A 280 -12.87 -34.46 0.95
C GLY A 280 -14.11 -35.00 0.23
N GLU A 281 -14.69 -34.21 -0.69
CA GLU A 281 -15.82 -34.65 -1.52
C GLU A 281 -15.39 -35.59 -2.67
N GLU A 282 -14.13 -35.53 -3.11
CA GLU A 282 -13.59 -36.45 -4.12
C GLU A 282 -13.05 -37.77 -3.54
N MET A 283 -12.95 -37.89 -2.22
CA MET A 283 -12.63 -39.19 -1.59
C MET A 283 -13.86 -40.10 -1.65
N HIS A 284 -14.01 -40.80 -2.77
CA HIS A 284 -14.82 -42.01 -2.83
C HIS A 284 -14.19 -43.07 -1.94
N ILE A 285 -14.82 -43.34 -0.81
CA ILE A 285 -14.50 -44.52 -0.02
C ILE A 285 -14.90 -45.71 -0.87
N ASN A 286 -13.89 -46.40 -1.40
CA ASN A 286 -14.12 -47.67 -2.10
C ASN A 286 -14.31 -48.73 -1.01
N ASP A 287 -15.55 -49.10 -0.74
CA ASP A 287 -15.92 -50.07 0.30
C ASP A 287 -15.35 -51.50 0.00
N ASP A 288 -14.82 -51.72 -1.20
CA ASP A 288 -14.28 -53.00 -1.63
C ASP A 288 -12.73 -53.10 -1.55
N GLU A 289 -12.03 -52.01 -1.26
CA GLU A 289 -10.56 -51.99 -1.11
C GLU A 289 -10.13 -51.60 0.30
N PHE A 290 -9.43 -52.54 0.94
CA PHE A 290 -8.83 -52.30 2.27
C PHE A 290 -7.58 -51.44 2.13
N ASP A 291 -7.60 -50.22 2.70
CA ASP A 291 -6.46 -49.32 2.67
C ASP A 291 -5.38 -49.76 3.67
N TYR A 292 -4.39 -50.46 3.15
CA TYR A 292 -3.29 -51.01 3.92
C TYR A 292 -2.40 -49.93 4.57
N ILE A 293 -2.34 -48.72 3.98
CA ILE A 293 -1.49 -47.63 4.49
C ILE A 293 -2.09 -47.04 5.75
N TYR A 294 -3.39 -46.77 5.78
CA TYR A 294 -4.07 -46.29 6.97
C TYR A 294 -4.15 -47.35 8.08
N TYR A 295 -4.28 -48.59 7.72
CA TYR A 295 -4.29 -49.68 8.66
C TYR A 295 -2.93 -49.86 9.36
N THR A 296 -1.81 -49.84 8.62
CA THR A 296 -0.47 -49.91 9.19
C THR A 296 -0.11 -48.70 10.03
N TYR A 297 -0.51 -47.49 9.59
CA TYR A 297 -0.33 -46.27 10.36
C TYR A 297 -1.16 -46.27 11.65
N GLY A 298 -2.40 -46.79 11.61
CA GLY A 298 -3.22 -46.99 12.78
C GLY A 298 -2.62 -47.98 13.79
N LEU A 299 -2.01 -49.06 13.31
CA LEU A 299 -1.31 -50.04 14.17
C LEU A 299 -0.06 -49.45 14.84
N GLU A 300 0.68 -48.57 14.16
CA GLU A 300 1.83 -47.87 14.75
C GLU A 300 1.44 -46.84 15.81
N LEU A 301 0.32 -46.12 15.58
CA LEU A 301 -0.17 -45.08 16.49
C LEU A 301 -0.89 -45.63 17.72
N TYR A 302 -1.57 -46.75 17.60
CA TYR A 302 -2.42 -47.33 18.66
C TYR A 302 -2.00 -48.75 18.99
N GLU A 303 -0.74 -48.91 19.43
CA GLU A 303 -0.27 -50.19 19.98
C GLU A 303 -1.27 -50.74 21.02
N ASN A 304 -2.02 -51.78 20.63
CA ASN A 304 -3.00 -52.51 21.45
C ASN A 304 -4.46 -52.03 21.49
N MET A 305 -4.94 -51.21 20.57
CA MET A 305 -6.39 -51.05 20.40
C MET A 305 -6.91 -52.01 19.30
N PRO A 306 -7.97 -52.79 19.55
CA PRO A 306 -8.64 -53.55 18.48
C PRO A 306 -9.34 -52.56 17.57
N LEU A 307 -8.89 -52.49 16.33
CA LEU A 307 -9.60 -51.78 15.26
C LEU A 307 -10.89 -52.60 14.97
N ILE A 308 -12.06 -51.93 15.20
CA ILE A 308 -13.36 -52.51 14.88
C ILE A 308 -13.66 -52.24 13.41
#